data_d2b81dd20db8492ba3e6b12fb90f2de2
#
_entry.id   d2b81dd20db8492ba3e6b12fb90f2de2
#
_cell.length_a   1.000
_cell.length_b   1.000
_cell.length_c   1.000
_cell.angle_alpha   90.00
_cell.angle_beta   90.00
_cell.angle_gamma   90.00
#
_symmetry.space_group_name_H-M   'P 1'
#
loop_
_entity.id
_entity.type
_entity.pdbx_description
1 polymer ?
#
loop_
_entity_poly.entity_id
_entity_poly.type
_entity_poly.pdbx_seq_one_letter_code
_entity_poly.pdbx_strand_id
1 'polypeptide(L)'
;MKKAAADLLLEQSQPLLMPWVEMLVRQGVTYPQLAATLKHVFFEAAQAELQRTGQRQTDSAISVLSGLHRKDVRALGFARPGAAAPTVPLSTQIVTRWLTDARYRDKRNKPRDLPRHGPADSFEALATSLSRDVHPRTALEELVRLGAVTLQGDMVCMNGAAFVPRHGYAEMVDLLVRNVADHIAAGAHNLDAEDAGRRFLEQSVFAAGLTPESAEHLGEVAREIWAVAFERMVAEANHRVDADRARPQATQRVRFGAFFYADTGTKGPDSSS
;
A
#
# COMPACT_ATOMS: atom_id res chain seq x y z
N MET A 1 -30.41 -8.19 -13.07
CA MET A 1 -28.95 -7.88 -13.17
C MET A 1 -28.30 -7.51 -11.85
N LYS A 2 -28.74 -6.48 -11.10
CA LYS A 2 -28.08 -6.07 -9.83
C LYS A 2 -28.05 -7.15 -8.74
N LYS A 3 -29.09 -7.98 -8.58
CA LYS A 3 -29.10 -9.08 -7.59
C LYS A 3 -28.07 -10.16 -7.94
N ALA A 4 -27.95 -10.52 -9.21
CA ALA A 4 -26.95 -11.49 -9.65
C ALA A 4 -25.50 -11.02 -9.41
N ALA A 5 -25.24 -9.70 -9.59
CA ALA A 5 -23.92 -9.11 -9.29
C ALA A 5 -23.62 -9.12 -7.78
N ALA A 6 -24.60 -8.81 -6.93
CA ALA A 6 -24.43 -8.86 -5.47
C ALA A 6 -24.16 -10.29 -4.97
N ASP A 7 -24.90 -11.26 -5.48
CA ASP A 7 -24.73 -12.69 -5.14
C ASP A 7 -23.33 -13.17 -5.54
N LEU A 8 -22.86 -12.80 -6.75
CA LEU A 8 -21.52 -13.12 -7.22
C LEU A 8 -20.42 -12.47 -6.34
N LEU A 9 -20.55 -11.19 -6.00
CA LEU A 9 -19.59 -10.51 -5.13
C LEU A 9 -19.54 -11.14 -3.74
N LEU A 10 -20.68 -11.56 -3.20
CA LEU A 10 -20.72 -12.23 -1.91
C LEU A 10 -20.04 -13.61 -1.97
N GLU A 11 -20.30 -14.39 -3.01
CA GLU A 11 -19.66 -15.69 -3.24
C GLU A 11 -18.13 -15.52 -3.36
N GLN A 12 -17.67 -14.55 -4.13
CA GLN A 12 -16.24 -14.26 -4.32
C GLN A 12 -15.58 -13.58 -3.12
N SER A 13 -16.34 -13.15 -2.12
CA SER A 13 -15.76 -12.57 -0.90
C SER A 13 -14.98 -13.61 -0.07
N GLN A 14 -15.38 -14.88 -0.10
CA GLN A 14 -14.69 -15.91 0.67
C GLN A 14 -13.24 -16.13 0.22
N PRO A 15 -12.94 -16.42 -1.06
CA PRO A 15 -11.55 -16.59 -1.51
C PRO A 15 -10.73 -15.30 -1.34
N LEU A 16 -11.34 -14.13 -1.53
CA LEU A 16 -10.67 -12.84 -1.34
C LEU A 16 -10.26 -12.61 0.12
N LEU A 17 -11.14 -12.93 1.07
CA LEU A 17 -10.91 -12.69 2.50
C LEU A 17 -10.07 -13.78 3.17
N MET A 18 -10.00 -14.98 2.62
CA MET A 18 -9.35 -16.12 3.25
C MET A 18 -7.91 -15.83 3.69
N PRO A 19 -7.00 -15.34 2.82
CA PRO A 19 -5.62 -15.07 3.24
C PRO A 19 -5.52 -14.02 4.36
N TRP A 20 -6.41 -13.03 4.32
CA TRP A 20 -6.48 -11.99 5.35
C TRP A 20 -6.96 -12.55 6.69
N VAL A 21 -8.04 -13.32 6.68
CA VAL A 21 -8.61 -13.94 7.90
C VAL A 21 -7.63 -14.95 8.50
N GLU A 22 -6.93 -15.76 7.69
CA GLU A 22 -5.87 -16.64 8.17
C GLU A 22 -4.76 -15.87 8.91
N MET A 23 -4.35 -14.72 8.37
CA MET A 23 -3.38 -13.86 9.03
C MET A 23 -3.92 -13.33 10.37
N LEU A 24 -5.17 -12.86 10.42
CA LEU A 24 -5.82 -12.40 11.64
C LEU A 24 -5.89 -13.51 12.71
N VAL A 25 -6.31 -14.71 12.32
CA VAL A 25 -6.39 -15.87 13.24
C VAL A 25 -5.00 -16.24 13.79
N ARG A 26 -3.96 -16.26 12.96
CA ARG A 26 -2.58 -16.49 13.41
C ARG A 26 -2.10 -15.45 14.43
N GLN A 27 -2.63 -14.22 14.38
CA GLN A 27 -2.34 -13.16 15.34
C GLN A 27 -3.32 -13.11 16.52
N GLY A 28 -4.20 -14.11 16.65
CA GLY A 28 -5.14 -14.20 17.78
C GLY A 28 -6.37 -13.29 17.67
N VAL A 29 -6.61 -12.69 16.51
CA VAL A 29 -7.82 -11.89 16.27
C VAL A 29 -9.01 -12.83 16.10
N THR A 30 -10.05 -12.61 16.89
CA THR A 30 -11.26 -13.44 16.91
C THR A 30 -12.36 -12.87 15.99
N TYR A 31 -13.29 -13.72 15.58
CA TYR A 31 -14.46 -13.31 14.78
C TYR A 31 -15.24 -12.13 15.40
N PRO A 32 -15.57 -12.12 16.72
CA PRO A 32 -16.30 -10.98 17.30
C PRO A 32 -15.53 -9.64 17.19
N GLN A 33 -14.19 -9.67 17.29
CA GLN A 33 -13.36 -8.46 17.10
C GLN A 33 -13.42 -7.97 15.66
N LEU A 34 -13.25 -8.88 14.69
CA LEU A 34 -13.37 -8.53 13.27
C LEU A 34 -14.78 -8.03 12.93
N ALA A 35 -15.82 -8.72 13.42
CA ALA A 35 -17.20 -8.32 13.20
C ALA A 35 -17.51 -6.91 13.75
N ALA A 36 -16.95 -6.56 14.92
CA ALA A 36 -17.07 -5.21 15.46
C ALA A 36 -16.40 -4.17 14.53
N THR A 37 -15.21 -4.45 14.00
CA THR A 37 -14.55 -3.61 13.02
C THR A 37 -15.37 -3.48 11.73
N LEU A 38 -15.92 -4.59 11.21
CA LEU A 38 -16.74 -4.57 10.01
C LEU A 38 -17.99 -3.71 10.14
N LYS A 39 -18.57 -3.55 11.34
CA LYS A 39 -19.68 -2.60 11.55
C LYS A 39 -19.29 -1.17 11.21
N HIS A 40 -18.08 -0.74 11.58
CA HIS A 40 -17.55 0.58 11.21
C HIS A 40 -17.36 0.70 9.70
N VAL A 41 -16.77 -0.33 9.08
CA VAL A 41 -16.55 -0.34 7.63
C VAL A 41 -17.86 -0.25 6.85
N PHE A 42 -18.90 -1.01 7.24
CA PHE A 42 -20.22 -0.95 6.62
C PHE A 42 -20.91 0.40 6.85
N PHE A 43 -20.75 0.98 8.04
CA PHE A 43 -21.29 2.30 8.34
C PHE A 43 -20.67 3.39 7.43
N GLU A 44 -19.34 3.43 7.34
CA GLU A 44 -18.61 4.40 6.51
C GLU A 44 -18.90 4.20 5.02
N ALA A 45 -18.93 2.94 4.55
CA ALA A 45 -19.27 2.62 3.17
C ALA A 45 -20.69 3.07 2.79
N ALA A 46 -21.67 2.87 3.70
CA ALA A 46 -23.05 3.34 3.47
C ALA A 46 -23.13 4.88 3.44
N GLN A 47 -22.39 5.57 4.29
CA GLN A 47 -22.32 7.04 4.25
C GLN A 47 -21.72 7.54 2.93
N ALA A 48 -20.61 6.94 2.50
CA ALA A 48 -19.95 7.30 1.25
C ALA A 48 -20.88 7.07 0.05
N GLU A 49 -21.62 5.97 0.03
CA GLU A 49 -22.56 5.67 -1.06
C GLU A 49 -23.76 6.63 -1.10
N LEU A 50 -24.31 6.99 0.06
CA LEU A 50 -25.39 8.00 0.14
C LEU A 50 -24.87 9.37 -0.35
N GLN A 51 -23.63 9.73 -0.01
CA GLN A 51 -23.00 10.95 -0.49
C GLN A 51 -22.80 10.91 -2.01
N ARG A 52 -22.26 9.81 -2.55
CA ARG A 52 -22.03 9.61 -3.98
C ARG A 52 -23.32 9.72 -4.79
N THR A 53 -24.44 9.24 -4.24
CA THR A 53 -25.76 9.26 -4.90
C THR A 53 -26.59 10.52 -4.59
N GLY A 54 -26.02 11.49 -3.85
CA GLY A 54 -26.69 12.74 -3.49
C GLY A 54 -27.88 12.55 -2.52
N GLN A 55 -27.94 11.41 -1.82
CA GLN A 55 -29.00 11.10 -0.86
C GLN A 55 -28.68 11.63 0.53
N ARG A 56 -29.74 11.90 1.34
CA ARG A 56 -29.57 12.39 2.72
C ARG A 56 -29.00 11.28 3.62
N GLN A 57 -27.92 11.59 4.33
CA GLN A 57 -27.30 10.69 5.31
C GLN A 57 -28.08 10.69 6.63
N THR A 58 -29.23 9.98 6.67
CA THR A 58 -30.00 9.78 7.91
C THR A 58 -29.67 8.42 8.52
N ASP A 59 -29.84 8.29 9.86
CA ASP A 59 -29.66 7.00 10.54
C ASP A 59 -30.48 5.87 9.89
N SER A 60 -31.68 6.21 9.40
CA SER A 60 -32.55 5.25 8.73
C SER A 60 -32.01 4.83 7.38
N ALA A 61 -31.52 5.78 6.56
CA ALA A 61 -30.94 5.49 5.25
C ALA A 61 -29.67 4.63 5.40
N ILE A 62 -28.79 4.99 6.34
CA ILE A 62 -27.58 4.21 6.65
C ILE A 62 -27.94 2.80 7.12
N SER A 63 -28.91 2.67 8.04
CA SER A 63 -29.38 1.36 8.55
C SER A 63 -29.92 0.46 7.43
N VAL A 64 -30.73 1.02 6.53
CA VAL A 64 -31.29 0.26 5.39
C VAL A 64 -30.19 -0.17 4.41
N LEU A 65 -29.26 0.73 4.10
CA LEU A 65 -28.21 0.46 3.11
C LEU A 65 -27.15 -0.50 3.65
N SER A 66 -26.73 -0.32 4.90
CA SER A 66 -25.69 -1.14 5.52
C SER A 66 -26.19 -2.46 6.11
N GLY A 67 -27.49 -2.58 6.37
CA GLY A 67 -28.05 -3.70 7.15
C GLY A 67 -27.75 -3.63 8.66
N LEU A 68 -27.08 -2.59 9.14
CA LEU A 68 -26.80 -2.40 10.56
C LEU A 68 -28.05 -2.01 11.34
N HIS A 69 -28.15 -2.48 12.59
CA HIS A 69 -29.24 -2.08 13.46
C HIS A 69 -29.16 -0.57 13.79
N ARG A 70 -30.29 0.14 13.84
CA ARG A 70 -30.32 1.59 14.12
C ARG A 70 -29.59 1.99 15.40
N LYS A 71 -29.59 1.13 16.43
CA LYS A 71 -28.81 1.36 17.65
C LYS A 71 -27.31 1.44 17.38
N ASP A 72 -26.81 0.53 16.54
CA ASP A 72 -25.40 0.50 16.15
C ASP A 72 -25.07 1.74 15.30
N VAL A 73 -25.92 2.10 14.34
CA VAL A 73 -25.75 3.30 13.50
C VAL A 73 -25.62 4.57 14.35
N ARG A 74 -26.49 4.74 15.36
CA ARG A 74 -26.41 5.89 16.28
C ARG A 74 -25.11 5.87 17.09
N ALA A 75 -24.74 4.72 17.64
CA ALA A 75 -23.51 4.59 18.43
C ALA A 75 -22.27 4.95 17.58
N LEU A 76 -22.21 4.52 16.31
CA LEU A 76 -21.14 4.81 15.38
C LEU A 76 -21.13 6.27 14.93
N GLY A 77 -22.29 6.89 14.72
CA GLY A 77 -22.43 8.30 14.34
C GLY A 77 -21.93 9.29 15.40
N PHE A 78 -21.87 8.90 16.68
CA PHE A 78 -21.27 9.67 17.76
C PHE A 78 -19.76 9.48 17.91
N ALA A 79 -19.19 8.39 17.32
CA ALA A 79 -17.76 8.19 17.28
C ALA A 79 -17.13 9.14 16.25
N ARG A 80 -16.27 10.05 16.69
CA ARG A 80 -15.62 11.02 15.78
C ARG A 80 -14.90 10.31 14.66
N PRO A 81 -15.13 10.69 13.38
CA PRO A 81 -14.21 10.34 12.31
C PRO A 81 -12.93 11.15 12.51
N GLY A 82 -11.86 10.50 12.79
CA GLY A 82 -10.58 11.18 13.06
C GLY A 82 -9.40 10.27 12.88
N ALA A 83 -9.28 9.61 11.73
CA ALA A 83 -7.98 9.24 11.25
C ALA A 83 -7.42 10.44 10.49
N ALA A 84 -6.42 11.12 11.06
CA ALA A 84 -5.60 12.09 10.36
C ALA A 84 -5.15 11.47 9.02
N ALA A 85 -5.13 12.26 7.96
CA ALA A 85 -4.57 11.82 6.68
C ALA A 85 -3.22 11.14 6.94
N PRO A 86 -2.98 9.92 6.40
CA PRO A 86 -1.79 9.16 6.72
C PRO A 86 -0.56 9.96 6.30
N THR A 87 0.18 10.44 7.29
CA THR A 87 1.47 11.08 7.05
C THR A 87 2.42 10.03 6.51
N VAL A 88 3.11 10.35 5.42
CA VAL A 88 4.15 9.48 4.85
C VAL A 88 5.23 9.29 5.93
N PRO A 89 5.58 8.06 6.33
CA PRO A 89 6.61 7.82 7.34
C PRO A 89 7.93 8.50 6.98
N LEU A 90 8.65 9.02 7.98
CA LEU A 90 9.93 9.69 7.76
C LEU A 90 10.95 8.78 7.04
N SER A 91 10.98 7.49 7.38
CA SER A 91 11.80 6.48 6.70
C SER A 91 11.55 6.44 5.20
N THR A 92 10.28 6.45 4.78
CA THR A 92 9.90 6.49 3.37
C THR A 92 10.31 7.81 2.71
N GLN A 93 10.17 8.94 3.40
CA GLN A 93 10.61 10.24 2.88
C GLN A 93 12.13 10.29 2.67
N ILE A 94 12.91 9.75 3.62
CA ILE A 94 14.37 9.69 3.52
C ILE A 94 14.79 8.86 2.31
N VAL A 95 14.24 7.65 2.16
CA VAL A 95 14.57 6.77 1.03
C VAL A 95 14.18 7.44 -0.29
N THR A 96 12.99 8.00 -0.38
CA THR A 96 12.54 8.70 -1.60
C THR A 96 13.48 9.85 -1.96
N ARG A 97 13.85 10.69 -1.00
CA ARG A 97 14.77 11.81 -1.22
C ARG A 97 16.15 11.31 -1.66
N TRP A 98 16.66 10.26 -1.04
CA TRP A 98 17.95 9.67 -1.39
C TRP A 98 17.97 9.13 -2.82
N LEU A 99 16.87 8.48 -3.23
CA LEU A 99 16.74 7.92 -4.59
C LEU A 99 16.57 9.00 -5.68
N THR A 100 16.14 10.20 -5.33
CA THR A 100 15.66 11.17 -6.33
C THR A 100 16.45 12.48 -6.36
N ASP A 101 17.06 12.89 -5.26
CA ASP A 101 17.86 14.11 -5.19
C ASP A 101 19.26 13.85 -5.77
N ALA A 102 19.65 14.63 -6.79
CA ALA A 102 20.91 14.49 -7.50
C ALA A 102 22.15 14.56 -6.58
N ARG A 103 22.06 15.23 -5.41
CA ARG A 103 23.12 15.30 -4.41
C ARG A 103 23.52 13.94 -3.84
N TYR A 104 22.56 13.02 -3.78
CA TYR A 104 22.74 11.70 -3.19
C TYR A 104 22.87 10.59 -4.24
N ARG A 105 23.09 10.96 -5.52
CA ARG A 105 23.25 10.02 -6.65
C ARG A 105 24.66 10.07 -7.23
N ASP A 106 25.09 8.97 -7.77
CA ASP A 106 26.38 8.87 -8.48
C ASP A 106 26.24 9.32 -9.97
N LYS A 107 27.37 9.32 -10.69
CA LYS A 107 27.43 9.67 -12.12
C LYS A 107 26.61 8.73 -13.01
N ARG A 108 26.24 7.56 -12.51
CA ARG A 108 25.39 6.56 -13.20
C ARG A 108 23.94 6.67 -12.77
N ASN A 109 23.59 7.73 -12.04
CA ASN A 109 22.25 8.00 -11.54
C ASN A 109 21.74 6.97 -10.52
N LYS A 110 22.64 6.24 -9.83
CA LYS A 110 22.33 5.32 -8.75
C LYS A 110 22.51 5.99 -7.40
N PRO A 111 21.74 5.61 -6.36
CA PRO A 111 21.97 6.10 -5.01
C PRO A 111 23.40 5.74 -4.59
N ARG A 112 24.13 6.73 -4.12
CA ARG A 112 25.48 6.51 -3.61
C ARG A 112 25.47 6.25 -2.11
N ASP A 113 26.47 5.54 -1.62
CA ASP A 113 26.68 5.40 -0.17
C ASP A 113 26.98 6.77 0.43
N LEU A 114 26.39 7.06 1.59
CA LEU A 114 26.51 8.34 2.26
C LEU A 114 27.37 8.20 3.51
N PRO A 115 28.26 9.16 3.79
CA PRO A 115 28.85 9.27 5.13
C PRO A 115 27.74 9.41 6.17
N ARG A 116 27.92 8.75 7.31
CA ARG A 116 26.96 8.83 8.42
C ARG A 116 26.80 10.27 8.92
N HIS A 117 27.91 10.98 9.07
CA HIS A 117 28.01 12.33 9.58
C HIS A 117 28.60 13.28 8.54
N GLY A 118 28.23 14.56 8.63
CA GLY A 118 28.81 15.60 7.78
C GLY A 118 27.87 16.75 7.48
N PRO A 119 28.40 17.91 7.06
CA PRO A 119 27.61 19.12 6.84
C PRO A 119 26.74 19.10 5.56
N ALA A 120 27.15 18.32 4.58
CA ALA A 120 26.44 18.19 3.30
C ALA A 120 26.65 16.76 2.77
N ASP A 121 25.80 16.30 1.86
CA ASP A 121 25.94 14.99 1.21
C ASP A 121 26.11 13.80 2.16
N SER A 122 25.68 13.93 3.42
CA SER A 122 25.70 12.90 4.45
C SER A 122 24.27 12.42 4.77
N PHE A 123 24.19 11.26 5.40
CA PHE A 123 22.92 10.77 5.91
C PHE A 123 22.32 11.72 6.95
N GLU A 124 23.15 12.28 7.83
CA GLU A 124 22.71 13.27 8.83
C GLU A 124 22.09 14.50 8.18
N ALA A 125 22.73 15.05 7.16
CA ALA A 125 22.20 16.19 6.39
C ALA A 125 20.88 15.85 5.69
N LEU A 126 20.80 14.65 5.09
CA LEU A 126 19.60 14.16 4.43
C LEU A 126 18.42 14.05 5.43
N ALA A 127 18.61 13.37 6.56
CA ALA A 127 17.57 13.18 7.57
C ALA A 127 17.11 14.52 8.18
N THR A 128 18.05 15.41 8.51
CA THR A 128 17.76 16.75 9.07
C THR A 128 17.01 17.63 8.09
N SER A 129 17.22 17.47 6.78
CA SER A 129 16.50 18.23 5.75
C SER A 129 15.01 17.89 5.69
N LEU A 130 14.61 16.71 6.18
CA LEU A 130 13.23 16.21 6.16
C LEU A 130 12.50 16.35 7.49
N SER A 131 13.23 16.21 8.60
CA SER A 131 12.65 16.39 9.93
C SER A 131 13.69 16.96 10.90
N ARG A 132 13.25 17.93 11.71
CA ARG A 132 14.02 18.47 12.84
C ARG A 132 13.60 17.87 14.17
N ASP A 133 12.46 17.19 14.21
CA ASP A 133 11.87 16.62 15.42
C ASP A 133 12.43 15.24 15.73
N VAL A 134 12.94 14.53 14.71
CA VAL A 134 13.54 13.20 14.83
C VAL A 134 15.05 13.32 14.66
N HIS A 135 15.80 12.86 15.67
CA HIS A 135 17.25 12.87 15.59
C HIS A 135 17.74 11.95 14.47
N PRO A 136 18.72 12.35 13.63
CA PRO A 136 19.23 11.55 12.50
C PRO A 136 19.64 10.13 12.86
N ARG A 137 20.23 9.94 14.08
CA ARG A 137 20.58 8.62 14.60
C ARG A 137 19.36 7.71 14.75
N THR A 138 18.26 8.21 15.29
CA THR A 138 17.01 7.44 15.44
C THR A 138 16.42 7.05 14.09
N ALA A 139 16.44 7.98 13.12
CA ALA A 139 16.03 7.70 11.76
C ALA A 139 16.91 6.64 11.07
N LEU A 140 18.23 6.66 11.33
CA LEU A 140 19.17 5.66 10.82
C LEU A 140 18.93 4.29 11.44
N GLU A 141 18.80 4.22 12.77
CA GLU A 141 18.50 2.98 13.50
C GLU A 141 17.20 2.34 12.98
N GLU A 142 16.20 3.16 12.70
CA GLU A 142 14.94 2.70 12.10
C GLU A 142 15.13 2.16 10.68
N LEU A 143 15.89 2.83 9.81
CA LEU A 143 16.15 2.37 8.45
C LEU A 143 16.99 1.08 8.43
N VAL A 144 17.92 0.92 9.36
CA VAL A 144 18.67 -0.33 9.57
C VAL A 144 17.72 -1.44 10.04
N ARG A 145 16.85 -1.16 11.03
CA ARG A 145 15.83 -2.08 11.52
C ARG A 145 14.89 -2.54 10.42
N LEU A 146 14.48 -1.61 9.55
CA LEU A 146 13.64 -1.89 8.38
C LEU A 146 14.39 -2.62 7.25
N GLY A 147 15.71 -2.78 7.35
CA GLY A 147 16.53 -3.40 6.31
C GLY A 147 16.68 -2.55 5.05
N ALA A 148 16.28 -1.27 5.10
CA ALA A 148 16.40 -0.34 3.98
C ALA A 148 17.85 0.07 3.71
N VAL A 149 18.66 0.09 4.75
CA VAL A 149 20.09 0.43 4.67
C VAL A 149 20.93 -0.55 5.51
N THR A 150 22.21 -0.63 5.17
CA THR A 150 23.25 -1.31 5.96
C THR A 150 24.34 -0.32 6.32
N LEU A 151 25.05 -0.59 7.44
CA LEU A 151 26.22 0.16 7.86
C LEU A 151 27.48 -0.59 7.46
N GLN A 152 28.38 0.09 6.77
CA GLN A 152 29.71 -0.38 6.46
C GLN A 152 30.73 0.61 7.02
N GLY A 153 31.19 0.38 8.25
CA GLY A 153 31.99 1.37 8.98
C GLY A 153 31.19 2.64 9.26
N ASP A 154 31.68 3.77 8.77
CA ASP A 154 30.99 5.07 8.86
C ASP A 154 30.14 5.41 7.64
N MET A 155 29.96 4.46 6.73
CA MET A 155 29.13 4.65 5.52
C MET A 155 27.77 4.00 5.72
N VAL A 156 26.74 4.70 5.26
CA VAL A 156 25.36 4.21 5.17
C VAL A 156 25.12 3.82 3.72
N CYS A 157 24.90 2.54 3.49
CA CYS A 157 24.70 1.94 2.17
C CYS A 157 23.24 1.59 1.98
N MET A 158 22.65 2.01 0.87
CA MET A 158 21.27 1.68 0.53
C MET A 158 21.16 0.25 0.03
N ASN A 159 20.24 -0.53 0.57
CA ASN A 159 19.92 -1.84 0.03
C ASN A 159 19.07 -1.67 -1.23
N GLY A 160 19.71 -1.76 -2.40
CA GLY A 160 19.03 -1.64 -3.68
C GLY A 160 18.00 -2.73 -3.91
N ALA A 161 16.92 -2.40 -4.57
CA ALA A 161 15.87 -3.23 -5.14
C ALA A 161 14.77 -3.80 -4.21
N ALA A 162 14.87 -3.79 -2.91
CA ALA A 162 13.78 -4.27 -2.08
C ALA A 162 13.66 -3.48 -0.77
N PHE A 163 13.04 -2.30 -0.82
CA PHE A 163 12.48 -1.71 0.39
C PHE A 163 11.25 -2.53 0.83
N VAL A 164 11.54 -3.72 1.32
CA VAL A 164 10.60 -4.48 2.14
C VAL A 164 11.11 -4.35 3.56
N PRO A 165 10.38 -3.70 4.47
CA PRO A 165 10.78 -3.59 5.87
C PRO A 165 10.96 -5.00 6.45
N ARG A 166 12.19 -5.36 6.86
CA ARG A 166 12.47 -6.68 7.44
C ARG A 166 12.17 -6.74 8.94
N HIS A 167 12.04 -5.58 9.60
CA HIS A 167 11.83 -5.49 11.03
C HIS A 167 10.87 -4.34 11.34
N GLY A 168 9.70 -4.64 11.82
CA GLY A 168 8.63 -3.69 12.13
C GLY A 168 7.31 -4.25 11.65
N TYR A 169 6.76 -5.19 12.44
CA TYR A 169 5.49 -5.82 12.07
C TYR A 169 4.39 -4.81 11.78
N ALA A 170 4.34 -3.73 12.57
CA ALA A 170 3.34 -2.68 12.39
C ALA A 170 3.50 -1.94 11.05
N GLU A 171 4.74 -1.60 10.67
CA GLU A 171 5.03 -0.93 9.39
C GLU A 171 4.78 -1.85 8.19
N MET A 172 5.09 -3.14 8.33
CA MET A 172 4.77 -4.13 7.28
C MET A 172 3.27 -4.28 7.11
N VAL A 173 2.50 -4.32 8.21
CA VAL A 173 1.04 -4.37 8.16
C VAL A 173 0.48 -3.10 7.51
N ASP A 174 0.95 -1.91 7.91
CA ASP A 174 0.49 -0.64 7.33
C ASP A 174 0.77 -0.58 5.82
N LEU A 175 1.97 -0.99 5.40
CA LEU A 175 2.32 -1.04 3.98
C LEU A 175 1.44 -2.03 3.20
N LEU A 176 1.24 -3.24 3.73
CA LEU A 176 0.36 -4.24 3.13
C LEU A 176 -1.06 -3.71 2.99
N VAL A 177 -1.62 -3.16 4.08
CA VAL A 177 -3.00 -2.63 4.08
C VAL A 177 -3.18 -1.54 3.04
N ARG A 178 -2.26 -0.57 2.98
CA ARG A 178 -2.34 0.52 1.99
C ARG A 178 -2.24 0.02 0.55
N ASN A 179 -1.35 -0.92 0.28
CA ASN A 179 -1.16 -1.47 -1.06
C ASN A 179 -2.39 -2.26 -1.51
N VAL A 180 -2.88 -3.17 -0.66
CA VAL A 180 -4.04 -4.01 -0.98
C VAL A 180 -5.32 -3.18 -1.08
N ALA A 181 -5.52 -2.20 -0.17
CA ALA A 181 -6.70 -1.33 -0.22
C ALA A 181 -6.76 -0.52 -1.53
N ASP A 182 -5.65 0.06 -1.97
CA ASP A 182 -5.61 0.80 -3.24
C ASP A 182 -5.76 -0.12 -4.46
N HIS A 183 -5.24 -1.36 -4.40
CA HIS A 183 -5.45 -2.36 -5.46
C HIS A 183 -6.94 -2.76 -5.56
N ILE A 184 -7.58 -3.07 -4.42
CA ILE A 184 -9.02 -3.36 -4.39
C ILE A 184 -9.84 -2.16 -4.91
N ALA A 185 -9.48 -0.94 -4.53
CA ALA A 185 -10.16 0.26 -5.00
C ALA A 185 -10.04 0.44 -6.53
N ALA A 186 -8.86 0.16 -7.10
CA ALA A 186 -8.64 0.19 -8.55
C ALA A 186 -9.47 -0.87 -9.27
N GLY A 187 -9.47 -2.11 -8.77
CA GLY A 187 -10.28 -3.20 -9.32
C GLY A 187 -11.78 -2.92 -9.22
N ALA A 188 -12.27 -2.43 -8.07
CA ALA A 188 -13.66 -2.05 -7.89
C ALA A 188 -14.09 -0.95 -8.86
N HIS A 189 -13.26 0.09 -9.04
CA HIS A 189 -13.50 1.13 -10.04
C HIS A 189 -13.60 0.53 -11.46
N ASN A 190 -12.72 -0.40 -11.81
CA ASN A 190 -12.70 -1.02 -13.12
C ASN A 190 -13.95 -1.86 -13.40
N LEU A 191 -14.57 -2.45 -12.37
CA LEU A 191 -15.85 -3.17 -12.49
C LEU A 191 -17.02 -2.24 -12.76
N ASP A 192 -16.99 -1.01 -12.24
CA ASP A 192 -18.04 -0.02 -12.39
C ASP A 192 -17.84 0.90 -13.62
N ALA A 193 -16.62 0.92 -14.19
CA ALA A 193 -16.30 1.81 -15.31
C ALA A 193 -16.95 1.34 -16.63
N GLU A 194 -17.88 2.13 -17.15
CA GLU A 194 -18.52 1.89 -18.44
C GLU A 194 -17.56 2.12 -19.63
N ASP A 195 -16.56 2.98 -19.46
CA ASP A 195 -15.57 3.34 -20.49
C ASP A 195 -14.20 2.73 -20.17
N ALA A 196 -13.68 1.93 -21.09
CA ALA A 196 -12.36 1.30 -20.96
C ALA A 196 -11.21 2.33 -20.82
N GLY A 197 -11.36 3.54 -21.36
CA GLY A 197 -10.38 4.62 -21.25
C GLY A 197 -10.25 5.23 -19.85
N ARG A 198 -11.18 4.93 -18.95
CA ARG A 198 -11.20 5.39 -17.55
C ARG A 198 -10.73 4.34 -16.55
N ARG A 199 -10.32 3.17 -17.00
CA ARG A 199 -9.87 2.09 -16.14
C ARG A 199 -8.46 2.34 -15.64
N PHE A 200 -8.22 1.99 -14.38
CA PHE A 200 -6.88 1.92 -13.82
C PHE A 200 -6.13 0.72 -14.38
N LEU A 201 -4.81 0.80 -14.40
CA LEU A 201 -3.95 -0.35 -14.69
C LEU A 201 -4.11 -1.39 -13.57
N GLU A 202 -4.72 -2.52 -13.92
CA GLU A 202 -4.93 -3.67 -13.03
C GLU A 202 -4.79 -4.91 -13.90
N GLN A 203 -3.60 -5.52 -13.89
CA GLN A 203 -3.24 -6.66 -14.72
C GLN A 203 -2.25 -7.55 -14.00
N SER A 204 -2.32 -8.84 -14.25
CA SER A 204 -1.38 -9.84 -13.78
C SER A 204 -1.02 -10.84 -14.86
N VAL A 205 0.14 -11.47 -14.72
CA VAL A 205 0.55 -12.62 -15.51
C VAL A 205 0.44 -13.86 -14.62
N PHE A 206 -0.19 -14.90 -15.13
CA PHE A 206 -0.33 -16.17 -14.42
C PHE A 206 0.36 -17.29 -15.19
N ALA A 207 1.11 -18.13 -14.48
CA ALA A 207 1.70 -19.35 -15.00
C ALA A 207 1.55 -20.48 -13.97
N ALA A 208 1.23 -21.66 -14.42
CA ALA A 208 1.06 -22.86 -13.59
C ALA A 208 1.92 -24.00 -14.12
N GLY A 209 2.12 -25.07 -13.32
CA GLY A 209 2.91 -26.23 -13.72
C GLY A 209 4.42 -25.97 -13.75
N LEU A 210 4.89 -25.00 -12.98
CA LEU A 210 6.31 -24.65 -12.88
C LEU A 210 7.03 -25.55 -11.86
N THR A 211 8.33 -25.75 -12.09
CA THR A 211 9.21 -26.32 -11.07
C THR A 211 9.56 -25.24 -10.03
N PRO A 212 10.01 -25.62 -8.82
CA PRO A 212 10.50 -24.65 -7.83
C PRO A 212 11.58 -23.70 -8.38
N GLU A 213 12.53 -24.24 -9.15
CA GLU A 213 13.62 -23.47 -9.75
C GLU A 213 13.11 -22.47 -10.78
N SER A 214 12.10 -22.86 -11.58
CA SER A 214 11.47 -21.94 -12.54
C SER A 214 10.70 -20.83 -11.83
N ALA A 215 10.01 -21.14 -10.73
CA ALA A 215 9.31 -20.15 -9.93
C ALA A 215 10.28 -19.15 -9.27
N GLU A 216 11.43 -19.63 -8.74
CA GLU A 216 12.49 -18.79 -8.18
C GLU A 216 13.08 -17.87 -9.24
N HIS A 217 13.43 -18.39 -10.41
CA HIS A 217 13.92 -17.60 -11.54
C HIS A 217 12.94 -16.49 -11.96
N LEU A 218 11.65 -16.81 -12.08
CA LEU A 218 10.63 -15.80 -12.38
C LEU A 218 10.54 -14.74 -11.27
N GLY A 219 10.78 -15.11 -10.02
CA GLY A 219 10.88 -14.17 -8.91
C GLY A 219 12.08 -13.21 -9.03
N GLU A 220 13.23 -13.67 -9.57
CA GLU A 220 14.39 -12.83 -9.88
C GLU A 220 14.06 -11.85 -11.00
N VAL A 221 13.51 -12.33 -12.10
CA VAL A 221 13.05 -11.50 -13.22
C VAL A 221 12.05 -10.43 -12.77
N ALA A 222 11.09 -10.80 -11.91
CA ALA A 222 10.13 -9.85 -11.37
C ALA A 222 10.80 -8.74 -10.54
N ARG A 223 11.82 -9.06 -9.74
CA ARG A 223 12.61 -8.07 -8.98
C ARG A 223 13.39 -7.13 -9.90
N GLU A 224 13.99 -7.64 -10.96
CA GLU A 224 14.73 -6.84 -11.95
C GLU A 224 13.79 -5.85 -12.67
N ILE A 225 12.64 -6.34 -13.16
CA ILE A 225 11.62 -5.49 -13.80
C ILE A 225 11.14 -4.41 -12.83
N TRP A 226 10.87 -4.78 -11.58
CA TRP A 226 10.41 -3.84 -10.57
C TRP A 226 11.45 -2.77 -10.26
N ALA A 227 12.72 -3.11 -10.16
CA ALA A 227 13.79 -2.13 -9.90
C ALA A 227 13.80 -1.01 -10.96
N VAL A 228 13.70 -1.37 -12.24
CA VAL A 228 13.65 -0.40 -13.35
C VAL A 228 12.37 0.42 -13.33
N ALA A 229 11.21 -0.25 -13.12
CA ALA A 229 9.92 0.41 -13.07
C ALA A 229 9.83 1.38 -11.90
N PHE A 230 10.35 1.00 -10.72
CA PHE A 230 10.38 1.81 -9.52
C PHE A 230 11.21 3.09 -9.72
N GLU A 231 12.45 2.97 -10.17
CA GLU A 231 13.33 4.13 -10.42
C GLU A 231 12.66 5.14 -11.37
N ARG A 232 12.10 4.64 -12.47
CA ARG A 232 11.44 5.50 -13.46
C ARG A 232 10.20 6.18 -12.89
N MET A 233 9.35 5.44 -12.17
CA MET A 233 8.12 5.99 -11.59
C MET A 233 8.41 7.02 -10.51
N VAL A 234 9.40 6.77 -9.65
CA VAL A 234 9.79 7.72 -8.59
C VAL A 234 10.35 9.01 -9.21
N ALA A 235 11.20 8.91 -10.23
CA ALA A 235 11.74 10.09 -10.92
C ALA A 235 10.63 10.96 -11.54
N GLU A 236 9.70 10.34 -12.27
CA GLU A 236 8.59 11.07 -12.90
C GLU A 236 7.62 11.65 -11.85
N ALA A 237 7.29 10.89 -10.80
CA ALA A 237 6.40 11.36 -9.73
C ALA A 237 6.96 12.61 -9.05
N ASN A 238 8.27 12.63 -8.72
CA ASN A 238 8.88 13.82 -8.12
C ASN A 238 8.89 15.02 -9.07
N HIS A 239 9.22 14.81 -10.33
CA HIS A 239 9.15 15.88 -11.33
C HIS A 239 7.73 16.50 -11.38
N ARG A 240 6.69 15.66 -11.33
CA ARG A 240 5.29 16.13 -11.31
C ARG A 240 4.92 16.84 -10.02
N VAL A 241 5.31 16.30 -8.87
CA VAL A 241 5.08 16.94 -7.56
C VAL A 241 5.73 18.32 -7.50
N ASP A 242 6.96 18.45 -7.99
CA ASP A 242 7.64 19.76 -8.01
C ASP A 242 6.96 20.74 -8.98
N ALA A 243 6.54 20.28 -10.15
CA ALA A 243 5.83 21.11 -11.14
C ALA A 243 4.45 21.58 -10.66
N ASP A 244 3.78 20.77 -9.83
CA ASP A 244 2.42 21.04 -9.36
C ASP A 244 2.36 21.70 -7.98
N ARG A 245 3.50 21.85 -7.27
CA ARG A 245 3.57 22.32 -5.87
C ARG A 245 2.80 23.60 -5.57
N ALA A 246 2.74 24.53 -6.53
CA ALA A 246 2.06 25.82 -6.35
C ALA A 246 0.65 25.85 -6.98
N ARG A 247 0.16 24.74 -7.52
CA ARG A 247 -1.13 24.67 -8.22
C ARG A 247 -2.26 24.34 -7.24
N PRO A 248 -3.33 25.15 -7.14
CA PRO A 248 -4.45 24.90 -6.23
C PRO A 248 -5.18 23.56 -6.51
N GLN A 249 -5.12 23.04 -7.75
CA GLN A 249 -5.74 21.79 -8.14
C GLN A 249 -4.87 20.55 -7.87
N ALA A 250 -3.70 20.69 -7.25
CA ALA A 250 -2.82 19.58 -6.89
C ALA A 250 -3.38 18.78 -5.70
N THR A 251 -4.48 18.07 -5.91
CA THR A 251 -5.23 17.30 -4.90
C THR A 251 -5.18 15.79 -5.15
N GLN A 252 -4.61 15.36 -6.27
CA GLN A 252 -4.58 13.94 -6.65
C GLN A 252 -3.43 13.21 -5.95
N ARG A 253 -3.65 11.95 -5.62
CA ARG A 253 -2.62 11.03 -5.19
C ARG A 253 -2.55 9.84 -6.14
N VAL A 254 -1.39 9.26 -6.30
CA VAL A 254 -1.18 8.04 -7.08
C VAL A 254 -0.45 7.00 -6.24
N ARG A 255 -0.74 5.74 -6.51
CA ARG A 255 0.04 4.59 -6.03
C ARG A 255 0.29 3.67 -7.20
N PHE A 256 1.55 3.30 -7.36
CA PHE A 256 1.99 2.27 -8.30
C PHE A 256 2.77 1.23 -7.51
N GLY A 257 2.44 -0.03 -7.67
CA GLY A 257 3.06 -1.13 -6.95
C GLY A 257 3.03 -2.42 -7.76
N ALA A 258 3.85 -3.37 -7.39
CA ALA A 258 3.88 -4.70 -7.96
C ALA A 258 3.91 -5.75 -6.85
N PHE A 259 3.44 -6.95 -7.16
CA PHE A 259 3.57 -8.11 -6.31
C PHE A 259 4.01 -9.31 -7.15
N PHE A 260 4.74 -10.20 -6.53
CA PHE A 260 5.04 -11.53 -7.04
C PHE A 260 4.70 -12.54 -5.93
N TYR A 261 3.93 -13.53 -6.26
CA TYR A 261 3.55 -14.61 -5.35
C TYR A 261 3.75 -15.94 -6.03
N ALA A 262 4.41 -16.86 -5.35
CA ALA A 262 4.56 -18.25 -5.75
C ALA A 262 4.22 -19.15 -4.57
N ASP A 263 3.44 -20.19 -4.84
CA ASP A 263 3.12 -21.24 -3.88
C ASP A 263 3.32 -22.63 -4.50
N THR A 264 3.22 -23.64 -3.67
CA THR A 264 3.35 -25.05 -4.11
C THR A 264 2.15 -25.56 -4.90
N GLY A 265 1.20 -24.68 -5.22
CA GLY A 265 0.00 -24.98 -6.00
C GLY A 265 -0.79 -26.18 -5.42
N THR A 266 -1.75 -25.94 -4.56
CA THR A 266 -2.79 -26.94 -4.35
C THR A 266 -3.42 -27.21 -5.71
N LYS A 267 -3.37 -28.47 -6.18
CA LYS A 267 -4.06 -28.89 -7.41
C LYS A 267 -5.48 -28.34 -7.35
N GLY A 268 -5.77 -27.32 -8.18
CA GLY A 268 -7.13 -26.86 -8.36
C GLY A 268 -8.01 -28.01 -8.84
N PRO A 269 -9.33 -28.01 -8.59
CA PRO A 269 -10.25 -29.08 -8.96
C PRO A 269 -10.39 -29.32 -10.48
N ASP A 270 -9.69 -28.56 -11.33
CA ASP A 270 -9.83 -28.60 -12.80
C ASP A 270 -8.65 -29.22 -13.56
N SER A 271 -8.10 -30.36 -13.11
CA SER A 271 -7.19 -31.14 -13.94
C SER A 271 -7.77 -32.55 -14.24
N SER A 272 -9.03 -32.60 -14.66
CA SER A 272 -9.62 -33.81 -15.26
C SER A 272 -10.56 -33.41 -16.38
N SER A 273 -10.02 -33.27 -17.57
CA SER A 273 -10.62 -33.74 -18.86
C SER A 273 -9.65 -33.50 -19.99
#